data_962476f43e12568d7ce792062b5b3bb9
#
_entry.id   962476f43e12568d7ce792062b5b3bb9
#
_cell.length_a   1.000
_cell.length_b   1.000
_cell.length_c   1.000
_cell.angle_alpha   90.00
_cell.angle_beta   90.00
_cell.angle_gamma   90.00
#
_symmetry.space_group_name_H-M   'P 1'
#
loop_
_entity.id
_entity.type
_entity.pdbx_description
1 polymer ?
#
loop_
_entity_poly.entity_id
_entity_poly.type
_entity_poly.pdbx_seq_one_letter_code
_entity_poly.pdbx_strand_id
1 'polypeptide(L)'
;MNAGKLANYTNVKAQQLWKTLYLCAKESPTRRFHALYDKVYRPDILAEAWRRVKRKKGSGGIDGQTIEKIVDEYGERKFLNELYLELKENRFRPKPVRRAYIPKGNAKSRPLGIPTIKDRVAQMAMKIVIEPIFEADFQDCSYGFRPKRNAHQAIARIRKASKKSYWVVDVDIKGYFDNINQDKLLKLIEMRISDRRIVKLIRKWLEAGIMEDGHFRDSVTGVPQGGVISPLLSNIYLNVLDSLWLKKFDHLGQIIRYADDFVIMCRTKSQALKSIRVLKGIMKKLDLTLSAEKSRLVNIWDDSDGFDFLGLHHRKFPVLKKGNYKIYLMSH
;
A
#
# COMPACT_ATOMS: atom_id res chain seq x y z
N MET A 1 3.94 26.22 9.72
CA MET A 1 4.17 24.79 9.39
C MET A 1 4.71 24.70 7.97
N ASN A 2 5.99 24.38 7.83
CA ASN A 2 6.66 24.26 6.54
C ASN A 2 5.99 23.13 5.73
N ALA A 3 5.32 23.50 4.63
CA ALA A 3 4.87 22.59 3.58
C ALA A 3 6.10 22.03 2.86
N GLY A 4 6.87 21.22 3.59
CA GLY A 4 8.10 20.60 3.09
C GLY A 4 7.81 19.88 1.77
N LYS A 5 8.69 20.08 0.81
CA LYS A 5 8.76 19.59 -0.56
C LYS A 5 7.86 18.35 -0.78
N LEU A 6 6.70 18.57 -1.38
CA LEU A 6 5.80 17.49 -1.81
C LEU A 6 6.60 16.61 -2.77
N ALA A 7 6.84 15.39 -2.37
CA ALA A 7 7.76 14.49 -3.04
C ALA A 7 7.38 14.33 -4.52
N ASN A 8 8.33 14.66 -5.38
CA ASN A 8 8.41 14.22 -6.78
C ASN A 8 7.36 14.71 -7.80
N TYR A 9 6.66 15.81 -7.59
CA TYR A 9 5.90 16.44 -8.67
C TYR A 9 6.77 17.48 -9.39
N THR A 10 7.12 17.25 -10.63
CA THR A 10 7.73 18.27 -11.50
C THR A 10 6.67 19.22 -12.09
N ASN A 11 5.41 18.77 -12.14
CA ASN A 11 4.29 19.57 -12.63
C ASN A 11 3.61 20.32 -11.47
N VAL A 12 3.75 21.64 -11.44
CA VAL A 12 3.19 22.51 -10.40
C VAL A 12 1.67 22.38 -10.28
N LYS A 13 0.94 22.23 -11.40
CA LYS A 13 -0.52 22.09 -11.41
C LYS A 13 -0.98 20.78 -10.76
N ALA A 14 -0.28 19.68 -11.04
CA ALA A 14 -0.55 18.39 -10.41
C ALA A 14 -0.25 18.42 -8.90
N GLN A 15 0.82 19.11 -8.51
CA GLN A 15 1.17 19.33 -7.11
C GLN A 15 0.12 20.15 -6.37
N GLN A 16 -0.38 21.22 -7.00
CA GLN A 16 -1.43 22.05 -6.42
C GLN A 16 -2.75 21.29 -6.25
N LEU A 17 -3.15 20.51 -7.25
CA LEU A 17 -4.31 19.63 -7.12
C LEU A 17 -4.18 18.67 -5.94
N TRP A 18 -3.03 18.00 -5.82
CA TRP A 18 -2.75 17.11 -4.71
C TRP A 18 -2.92 17.79 -3.35
N LYS A 19 -2.29 18.97 -3.20
CA LYS A 19 -2.36 19.77 -1.96
C LYS A 19 -3.80 20.18 -1.64
N THR A 20 -4.55 20.66 -2.63
CA THR A 20 -5.95 21.07 -2.45
C THR A 20 -6.82 19.90 -2.00
N LEU A 21 -6.71 18.75 -2.67
CA LEU A 21 -7.50 17.56 -2.30
C LEU A 21 -7.16 17.05 -0.90
N TYR A 22 -5.85 17.05 -0.55
CA TYR A 22 -5.40 16.66 0.78
C TYR A 22 -5.96 17.58 1.88
N LEU A 23 -5.86 18.91 1.70
CA LEU A 23 -6.36 19.88 2.68
C LEU A 23 -7.89 19.75 2.83
N CYS A 24 -8.62 19.74 1.74
CA CYS A 24 -10.08 19.55 1.78
C CYS A 24 -10.50 18.24 2.47
N ALA A 25 -9.74 17.16 2.27
CA ALA A 25 -10.02 15.88 2.93
C ALA A 25 -9.69 15.92 4.41
N LYS A 26 -8.60 16.61 4.80
CA LYS A 26 -8.16 16.75 6.19
C LYS A 26 -9.09 17.64 7.01
N GLU A 27 -9.55 18.74 6.43
CA GLU A 27 -10.48 19.68 7.06
C GLU A 27 -11.89 19.07 7.23
N SER A 28 -12.29 18.21 6.31
CA SER A 28 -13.63 17.60 6.31
C SER A 28 -13.53 16.06 6.23
N PRO A 29 -13.33 15.35 7.36
CA PRO A 29 -13.16 13.89 7.39
C PRO A 29 -14.37 13.10 6.89
N THR A 30 -15.57 13.68 6.90
CA THR A 30 -16.80 13.05 6.41
C THR A 30 -17.13 13.40 4.96
N ARG A 31 -16.38 14.32 4.35
CA ARG A 31 -16.61 14.76 2.96
C ARG A 31 -16.43 13.62 1.98
N ARG A 32 -17.43 13.47 1.10
CA ARG A 32 -17.36 12.57 -0.06
C ARG A 32 -17.12 13.38 -1.33
N PHE A 33 -16.13 12.97 -2.11
CA PHE A 33 -15.69 13.67 -3.32
C PHE A 33 -16.44 13.12 -4.54
N HIS A 34 -17.17 13.97 -5.27
CA HIS A 34 -18.05 13.58 -6.37
C HIS A 34 -17.51 13.95 -7.76
N ALA A 35 -16.58 14.88 -7.88
CA ALA A 35 -16.06 15.38 -9.15
C ALA A 35 -14.54 15.16 -9.23
N LEU A 36 -14.13 13.92 -9.46
CA LEU A 36 -12.72 13.52 -9.50
C LEU A 36 -12.30 12.93 -10.85
N TYR A 37 -13.21 12.27 -11.55
CA TYR A 37 -12.87 11.54 -12.76
C TYR A 37 -12.35 12.46 -13.89
N ASP A 38 -12.91 13.65 -14.01
CA ASP A 38 -12.43 14.68 -14.94
C ASP A 38 -10.97 15.07 -14.69
N LYS A 39 -10.50 14.95 -13.45
CA LYS A 39 -9.12 15.24 -13.08
C LYS A 39 -8.14 14.14 -13.49
N VAL A 40 -8.61 12.89 -13.58
CA VAL A 40 -7.77 11.75 -13.96
C VAL A 40 -7.22 11.88 -15.37
N TYR A 41 -8.05 12.38 -16.30
CA TYR A 41 -7.63 12.55 -17.70
C TYR A 41 -7.12 13.96 -18.03
N ARG A 42 -6.94 14.85 -17.06
CA ARG A 42 -6.28 16.13 -17.30
C ARG A 42 -4.91 15.92 -17.94
N PRO A 43 -4.56 16.70 -19.00
CA PRO A 43 -3.28 16.52 -19.70
C PRO A 43 -2.05 16.61 -18.78
N ASP A 44 -2.07 17.51 -17.79
CA ASP A 44 -0.99 17.67 -16.81
C ASP A 44 -0.85 16.45 -15.87
N ILE A 45 -1.98 15.82 -15.51
CA ILE A 45 -1.99 14.60 -14.69
C ILE A 45 -1.51 13.40 -15.51
N LEU A 46 -1.95 13.25 -16.76
CA LEU A 46 -1.48 12.19 -17.65
C LEU A 46 0.02 12.32 -17.95
N ALA A 47 0.51 13.53 -18.21
CA ALA A 47 1.92 13.79 -18.42
C ALA A 47 2.76 13.43 -17.17
N GLU A 48 2.31 13.80 -15.97
CA GLU A 48 2.97 13.42 -14.71
C GLU A 48 2.90 11.92 -14.47
N ALA A 49 1.78 11.27 -14.76
CA ALA A 49 1.61 9.82 -14.66
C ALA A 49 2.58 9.08 -15.60
N TRP A 50 2.65 9.51 -16.87
CA TRP A 50 3.60 8.99 -17.85
C TRP A 50 5.05 9.14 -17.38
N ARG A 51 5.46 10.33 -16.95
CA ARG A 51 6.80 10.59 -16.43
C ARG A 51 7.18 9.63 -15.29
N ARG A 52 6.24 9.36 -14.37
CA ARG A 52 6.46 8.43 -13.24
C ARG A 52 6.57 6.98 -13.71
N VAL A 53 5.75 6.56 -14.65
CA VAL A 53 5.78 5.20 -15.22
C VAL A 53 7.06 5.01 -16.02
N LYS A 54 7.42 5.97 -16.90
CA LYS A 54 8.63 5.95 -17.71
C LYS A 54 9.90 5.82 -16.85
N ARG A 55 9.98 6.60 -15.75
CA ARG A 55 11.13 6.56 -14.83
C ARG A 55 11.32 5.20 -14.15
N LYS A 56 10.24 4.48 -13.89
CA LYS A 56 10.30 3.17 -13.22
C LYS A 56 10.76 2.06 -14.15
N LYS A 57 10.75 2.29 -15.47
CA LYS A 57 11.01 1.26 -16.48
C LYS A 57 10.10 0.03 -16.27
N GLY A 58 10.48 -1.10 -16.78
CA GLY A 58 9.77 -2.36 -16.54
C GLY A 58 9.21 -2.94 -17.84
N SER A 59 9.03 -4.26 -17.82
CA SER A 59 8.60 -5.06 -18.98
C SER A 59 7.20 -4.73 -19.45
N GLY A 60 6.90 -5.03 -20.71
CA GLY A 60 5.56 -4.90 -21.30
C GLY A 60 4.53 -5.83 -20.64
N GLY A 61 3.25 -5.46 -20.76
CA GLY A 61 2.12 -6.28 -20.36
C GLY A 61 1.80 -7.39 -21.36
N ILE A 62 0.53 -7.78 -21.42
CA ILE A 62 0.05 -8.81 -22.37
C ILE A 62 0.13 -8.38 -23.84
N ASP A 63 0.18 -7.05 -24.09
CA ASP A 63 0.25 -6.49 -25.44
C ASP A 63 1.69 -6.38 -25.99
N GLY A 64 2.68 -6.77 -25.18
CA GLY A 64 4.10 -6.70 -25.55
C GLY A 64 4.63 -5.28 -25.78
N GLN A 65 3.81 -4.24 -25.52
CA GLN A 65 4.22 -2.85 -25.69
C GLN A 65 5.18 -2.48 -24.55
N THR A 66 6.36 -1.95 -24.89
CA THR A 66 7.36 -1.46 -23.93
C THR A 66 7.42 0.07 -23.94
N ILE A 67 8.10 0.64 -22.95
CA ILE A 67 8.31 2.08 -22.84
C ILE A 67 9.16 2.57 -24.03
N GLU A 68 10.19 1.81 -24.39
CA GLU A 68 11.09 2.10 -25.51
C GLU A 68 10.28 2.17 -26.83
N LYS A 69 9.45 1.17 -27.13
CA LYS A 69 8.59 1.18 -28.32
C LYS A 69 7.64 2.38 -28.37
N ILE A 70 7.11 2.80 -27.22
CA ILE A 70 6.24 3.99 -27.15
C ILE A 70 7.03 5.26 -27.46
N VAL A 71 8.26 5.36 -26.95
CA VAL A 71 9.10 6.56 -27.11
C VAL A 71 9.65 6.65 -28.53
N ASP A 72 10.19 5.54 -29.06
CA ASP A 72 11.00 5.55 -30.27
C ASP A 72 10.19 5.33 -31.54
N GLU A 73 9.10 4.54 -31.46
CA GLU A 73 8.33 4.12 -32.64
C GLU A 73 6.92 4.73 -32.67
N TYR A 74 6.20 4.70 -31.54
CA TYR A 74 4.78 5.06 -31.50
C TYR A 74 4.53 6.55 -31.33
N GLY A 75 5.36 7.23 -30.54
CA GLY A 75 5.26 8.64 -30.18
C GLY A 75 4.49 8.86 -28.86
N GLU A 76 5.20 9.41 -27.87
CA GLU A 76 4.63 9.69 -26.53
C GLU A 76 3.38 10.57 -26.58
N ARG A 77 3.39 11.59 -27.45
CA ARG A 77 2.25 12.53 -27.60
C ARG A 77 1.01 11.82 -28.12
N LYS A 78 1.17 10.96 -29.13
CA LYS A 78 0.08 10.17 -29.71
C LYS A 78 -0.49 9.22 -28.67
N PHE A 79 0.36 8.48 -27.95
CA PHE A 79 0.00 7.56 -26.89
C PHE A 79 -0.83 8.24 -25.78
N LEU A 80 -0.38 9.40 -25.29
CA LEU A 80 -1.09 10.14 -24.25
C LEU A 80 -2.41 10.74 -24.74
N ASN A 81 -2.48 11.18 -26.00
CA ASN A 81 -3.72 11.70 -26.57
C ASN A 81 -4.78 10.61 -26.75
N GLU A 82 -4.39 9.42 -27.16
CA GLU A 82 -5.30 8.28 -27.24
C GLU A 82 -5.85 7.91 -25.87
N LEU A 83 -4.97 7.79 -24.85
CA LEU A 83 -5.41 7.52 -23.50
C LEU A 83 -6.33 8.61 -22.95
N TYR A 84 -6.03 9.88 -23.24
CA TYR A 84 -6.89 11.01 -22.90
C TYR A 84 -8.29 10.86 -23.50
N LEU A 85 -8.41 10.56 -24.80
CA LEU A 85 -9.69 10.38 -25.47
C LEU A 85 -10.45 9.17 -24.92
N GLU A 86 -9.79 8.03 -24.74
CA GLU A 86 -10.41 6.83 -24.19
C GLU A 86 -10.98 7.08 -22.78
N LEU A 87 -10.25 7.78 -21.90
CA LEU A 87 -10.72 8.11 -20.56
C LEU A 87 -11.85 9.15 -20.61
N LYS A 88 -11.70 10.23 -21.37
CA LYS A 88 -12.68 11.30 -21.50
C LYS A 88 -14.03 10.78 -21.98
N GLU A 89 -14.02 9.90 -22.97
CA GLU A 89 -15.21 9.30 -23.58
C GLU A 89 -15.71 8.05 -22.85
N ASN A 90 -15.08 7.72 -21.71
CA ASN A 90 -15.41 6.53 -20.91
C ASN A 90 -15.32 5.20 -21.68
N ARG A 91 -14.47 5.17 -22.73
CA ARG A 91 -14.19 4.00 -23.57
C ARG A 91 -13.00 3.16 -23.08
N PHE A 92 -12.21 3.68 -22.15
CA PHE A 92 -11.07 2.95 -21.59
C PHE A 92 -11.50 1.62 -20.97
N ARG A 93 -10.81 0.53 -21.36
CA ARG A 93 -11.02 -0.83 -20.86
C ARG A 93 -9.70 -1.40 -20.35
N PRO A 94 -9.58 -1.68 -19.05
CA PRO A 94 -8.45 -2.40 -18.51
C PRO A 94 -8.22 -3.73 -19.23
N LYS A 95 -6.94 -4.06 -19.44
CA LYS A 95 -6.55 -5.37 -19.98
C LYS A 95 -6.12 -6.30 -18.82
N PRO A 96 -6.24 -7.63 -19.01
CA PRO A 96 -5.70 -8.59 -18.05
C PRO A 96 -4.22 -8.34 -17.76
N VAL A 97 -3.79 -8.66 -16.55
CA VAL A 97 -2.37 -8.56 -16.20
C VAL A 97 -1.63 -9.82 -16.68
N ARG A 98 -0.42 -9.63 -17.20
CA ARG A 98 0.47 -10.75 -17.55
C ARG A 98 1.12 -11.32 -16.30
N ARG A 99 0.95 -12.62 -16.05
CA ARG A 99 1.60 -13.31 -14.94
C ARG A 99 3.10 -13.40 -15.16
N ALA A 100 3.85 -13.12 -14.12
CA ALA A 100 5.28 -13.36 -14.03
C ALA A 100 5.63 -13.82 -12.62
N TYR A 101 6.67 -14.62 -12.49
CA TYR A 101 7.13 -15.14 -11.20
C TYR A 101 8.49 -14.55 -10.86
N ILE A 102 8.61 -13.99 -9.65
CA ILE A 102 9.89 -13.51 -9.11
C ILE A 102 10.36 -14.49 -8.05
N PRO A 103 11.61 -14.99 -8.13
CA PRO A 103 12.20 -15.83 -7.10
C PRO A 103 12.12 -15.14 -5.72
N LYS A 104 11.61 -15.88 -4.74
CA LYS A 104 11.67 -15.53 -3.33
C LYS A 104 12.53 -16.59 -2.68
N GLY A 105 13.53 -16.22 -1.87
CA GLY A 105 14.42 -17.19 -1.24
C GLY A 105 13.73 -18.49 -0.84
N ASN A 106 14.47 -19.60 -0.72
CA ASN A 106 13.95 -20.95 -0.40
C ASN A 106 13.04 -21.59 -1.46
N ALA A 107 13.43 -21.54 -2.74
CA ALA A 107 12.74 -22.18 -3.88
C ALA A 107 11.25 -21.78 -4.07
N LYS A 108 10.76 -20.76 -3.36
CA LYS A 108 9.42 -20.21 -3.57
C LYS A 108 9.46 -19.06 -4.57
N SER A 109 8.40 -18.93 -5.37
CA SER A 109 8.22 -17.81 -6.29
C SER A 109 7.05 -16.93 -5.84
N ARG A 110 7.18 -15.61 -6.06
CA ARG A 110 6.09 -14.66 -5.86
C ARG A 110 5.41 -14.38 -7.19
N PRO A 111 4.12 -14.67 -7.34
CA PRO A 111 3.39 -14.31 -8.55
C PRO A 111 3.19 -12.78 -8.63
N LEU A 112 3.51 -12.19 -9.76
CA LEU A 112 3.23 -10.80 -10.09
C LEU A 112 2.29 -10.71 -11.29
N GLY A 113 1.36 -9.76 -11.25
CA GLY A 113 0.57 -9.36 -12.41
C GLY A 113 1.16 -8.09 -13.02
N ILE A 114 1.62 -8.15 -14.25
CA ILE A 114 2.22 -7.05 -14.98
C ILE A 114 1.15 -6.39 -15.86
N PRO A 115 0.62 -5.18 -15.52
CA PRO A 115 -0.33 -4.47 -16.36
C PRO A 115 0.32 -3.96 -17.64
N THR A 116 -0.46 -3.66 -18.67
CA THR A 116 0.03 -2.94 -19.86
C THR A 116 0.58 -1.56 -19.48
N ILE A 117 1.42 -0.98 -20.33
CA ILE A 117 1.94 0.38 -20.08
C ILE A 117 0.78 1.39 -20.01
N LYS A 118 -0.23 1.23 -20.88
CA LYS A 118 -1.43 2.09 -20.89
C LYS A 118 -2.20 2.00 -19.56
N ASP A 119 -2.40 0.78 -19.02
CA ASP A 119 -3.01 0.59 -17.71
C ASP A 119 -2.18 1.19 -16.58
N ARG A 120 -0.85 1.04 -16.63
CA ARG A 120 0.03 1.65 -15.60
C ARG A 120 -0.09 3.16 -15.57
N VAL A 121 -0.20 3.82 -16.74
CA VAL A 121 -0.37 5.28 -16.82
C VAL A 121 -1.74 5.69 -16.31
N ALA A 122 -2.80 4.99 -16.71
CA ALA A 122 -4.15 5.24 -16.21
C ALA A 122 -4.28 5.03 -14.69
N GLN A 123 -3.72 3.93 -14.16
CA GLN A 123 -3.66 3.67 -12.72
C GLN A 123 -2.83 4.71 -11.96
N MET A 124 -1.71 5.18 -12.54
CA MET A 124 -0.90 6.23 -11.94
C MET A 124 -1.64 7.57 -11.91
N ALA A 125 -2.34 7.92 -12.99
CA ALA A 125 -3.17 9.12 -13.04
C ALA A 125 -4.30 9.07 -12.00
N MET A 126 -5.00 7.93 -11.90
CA MET A 126 -6.00 7.67 -10.86
C MET A 126 -5.38 7.83 -9.47
N LYS A 127 -4.24 7.19 -9.22
CA LYS A 127 -3.54 7.29 -7.94
C LYS A 127 -3.19 8.72 -7.57
N ILE A 128 -2.66 9.52 -8.51
CA ILE A 128 -2.33 10.94 -8.28
C ILE A 128 -3.55 11.72 -7.77
N VAL A 129 -4.74 11.41 -8.29
CA VAL A 129 -5.97 12.12 -7.94
C VAL A 129 -6.54 11.66 -6.61
N ILE A 130 -6.60 10.34 -6.34
CA ILE A 130 -7.30 9.85 -5.14
C ILE A 130 -6.39 9.67 -3.91
N GLU A 131 -5.09 9.46 -4.07
CA GLU A 131 -4.14 9.26 -2.97
C GLU A 131 -4.21 10.36 -1.90
N PRO A 132 -4.24 11.67 -2.23
CA PRO A 132 -4.29 12.73 -1.23
C PRO A 132 -5.51 12.65 -0.32
N ILE A 133 -6.64 12.18 -0.82
CA ILE A 133 -7.88 12.04 -0.04
C ILE A 133 -7.70 10.98 1.06
N PHE A 134 -7.17 9.82 0.69
CA PHE A 134 -6.95 8.72 1.64
C PHE A 134 -5.72 8.96 2.54
N GLU A 135 -4.68 9.64 2.02
CA GLU A 135 -3.51 10.00 2.82
C GLU A 135 -3.91 10.91 4.01
N ALA A 136 -4.95 11.73 3.85
CA ALA A 136 -5.50 12.54 4.92
C ALA A 136 -6.12 11.70 6.07
N ASP A 137 -6.57 10.47 5.77
CA ASP A 137 -7.22 9.57 6.73
C ASP A 137 -6.25 8.52 7.32
N PHE A 138 -5.11 8.29 6.68
CA PHE A 138 -4.15 7.26 7.12
C PHE A 138 -3.51 7.60 8.45
N GLN A 139 -3.37 6.59 9.29
CA GLN A 139 -2.85 6.71 10.64
C GLN A 139 -1.31 6.78 10.68
N ASP A 140 -0.77 7.35 11.75
CA ASP A 140 0.68 7.53 11.93
C ASP A 140 1.44 6.22 12.17
N CYS A 141 0.76 5.16 12.50
CA CYS A 141 1.34 3.82 12.67
C CYS A 141 1.66 3.11 11.35
N SER A 142 1.16 3.61 10.20
CA SER A 142 1.36 3.04 8.87
C SER A 142 2.44 3.79 8.08
N TYR A 143 3.42 3.06 7.53
CA TYR A 143 4.61 3.61 6.87
C TYR A 143 4.78 3.18 5.41
N GLY A 144 4.32 1.98 5.05
CA GLY A 144 4.55 1.40 3.72
C GLY A 144 3.78 2.11 2.61
N PHE A 145 4.45 2.34 1.47
CA PHE A 145 3.86 2.88 0.23
C PHE A 145 3.18 4.25 0.35
N ARG A 146 3.47 5.00 1.38
CA ARG A 146 2.92 6.34 1.64
C ARG A 146 3.90 7.45 1.28
N PRO A 147 3.40 8.64 0.83
CA PRO A 147 4.25 9.81 0.64
C PRO A 147 4.99 10.19 1.92
N LYS A 148 6.30 10.50 1.81
CA LYS A 148 7.17 10.93 2.92
C LYS A 148 7.31 9.92 4.07
N ARG A 149 6.87 8.68 3.91
CA ARG A 149 7.07 7.59 4.85
C ARG A 149 8.05 6.57 4.26
N ASN A 150 8.83 5.92 5.13
CA ASN A 150 9.82 4.92 4.72
C ASN A 150 10.07 3.87 5.82
N ALA A 151 10.83 2.83 5.48
CA ALA A 151 11.16 1.73 6.37
C ALA A 151 11.97 2.20 7.61
N HIS A 152 12.91 3.14 7.43
CA HIS A 152 13.73 3.65 8.53
C HIS A 152 12.87 4.33 9.61
N GLN A 153 11.80 5.03 9.24
CA GLN A 153 10.88 5.63 10.20
C GLN A 153 10.10 4.57 10.99
N ALA A 154 9.69 3.47 10.36
CA ALA A 154 9.06 2.34 11.03
C ALA A 154 10.02 1.69 12.04
N ILE A 155 11.27 1.43 11.63
CA ILE A 155 12.33 0.88 12.48
C ILE A 155 12.64 1.82 13.66
N ALA A 156 12.75 3.13 13.42
CA ALA A 156 12.95 4.11 14.49
C ALA A 156 11.78 4.10 15.49
N ARG A 157 10.54 3.87 15.01
CA ARG A 157 9.36 3.73 15.87
C ARG A 157 9.43 2.47 16.72
N ILE A 158 9.85 1.34 16.16
CA ILE A 158 10.09 0.09 16.90
C ILE A 158 11.14 0.32 18.01
N ARG A 159 12.28 0.92 17.68
CA ARG A 159 13.33 1.25 18.67
C ARG A 159 12.81 2.14 19.81
N LYS A 160 11.95 3.11 19.50
CA LYS A 160 11.31 3.97 20.51
C LYS A 160 10.34 3.17 21.39
N ALA A 161 9.51 2.32 20.79
CA ALA A 161 8.53 1.51 21.49
C ALA A 161 9.20 0.46 22.39
N SER A 162 10.31 -0.15 21.97
CA SER A 162 11.03 -1.20 22.72
C SER A 162 11.57 -0.75 24.08
N LYS A 163 11.70 0.57 24.31
CA LYS A 163 12.13 1.10 25.64
C LYS A 163 11.13 0.74 26.75
N LYS A 164 9.85 0.58 26.40
CA LYS A 164 8.76 0.30 27.37
C LYS A 164 7.99 -0.97 27.04
N SER A 165 8.37 -1.71 26.00
CA SER A 165 7.70 -2.93 25.55
C SER A 165 8.68 -4.10 25.58
N TYR A 166 8.19 -5.24 26.05
CA TYR A 166 8.97 -6.46 26.20
C TYR A 166 8.44 -7.60 25.34
N TRP A 167 7.17 -7.51 24.96
CA TRP A 167 6.49 -8.52 24.16
C TRP A 167 6.16 -7.96 22.79
N VAL A 168 6.45 -8.73 21.77
CA VAL A 168 6.15 -8.38 20.38
C VAL A 168 5.20 -9.43 19.79
N VAL A 169 4.08 -8.97 19.28
CA VAL A 169 3.21 -9.78 18.43
C VAL A 169 3.65 -9.49 16.99
N ASP A 170 4.40 -10.41 16.44
CA ASP A 170 4.87 -10.40 15.06
C ASP A 170 3.84 -11.11 14.20
N VAL A 171 3.31 -10.45 13.17
CA VAL A 171 2.09 -10.89 12.47
C VAL A 171 2.28 -10.86 10.97
N ASP A 172 1.94 -11.97 10.33
CA ASP A 172 1.85 -12.11 8.87
C ASP A 172 0.40 -12.43 8.45
N ILE A 173 -0.10 -11.77 7.42
CA ILE A 173 -1.43 -12.03 6.85
C ILE A 173 -1.29 -13.06 5.72
N LYS A 174 -2.02 -14.18 5.81
CA LYS A 174 -1.96 -15.25 4.79
C LYS A 174 -2.46 -14.74 3.44
N GLY A 175 -1.56 -14.73 2.43
CA GLY A 175 -1.93 -14.39 1.04
C GLY A 175 -2.66 -13.05 0.93
N TYR A 176 -2.18 -12.01 1.60
CA TYR A 176 -2.91 -10.76 1.79
C TYR A 176 -3.53 -10.19 0.52
N PHE A 177 -2.72 -9.96 -0.52
CA PHE A 177 -3.21 -9.36 -1.77
C PHE A 177 -4.23 -10.22 -2.49
N ASP A 178 -4.11 -11.54 -2.40
CA ASP A 178 -5.00 -12.51 -3.07
C ASP A 178 -6.34 -12.68 -2.33
N ASN A 179 -6.39 -12.29 -1.05
CA ASN A 179 -7.55 -12.47 -0.18
C ASN A 179 -8.30 -11.15 0.15
N ILE A 180 -7.91 -10.01 -0.43
CA ILE A 180 -8.65 -8.77 -0.24
C ILE A 180 -10.05 -8.94 -0.85
N ASN A 181 -11.09 -8.74 -0.04
CA ASN A 181 -12.47 -8.73 -0.51
C ASN A 181 -12.73 -7.46 -1.32
N GLN A 182 -12.95 -7.61 -2.63
CA GLN A 182 -13.12 -6.51 -3.58
C GLN A 182 -14.33 -5.63 -3.25
N ASP A 183 -15.47 -6.21 -2.86
CA ASP A 183 -16.66 -5.45 -2.53
C ASP A 183 -16.48 -4.63 -1.24
N LYS A 184 -15.84 -5.21 -0.21
CA LYS A 184 -15.49 -4.44 1.01
C LYS A 184 -14.53 -3.31 0.69
N LEU A 185 -13.52 -3.56 -0.14
CA LEU A 185 -12.57 -2.54 -0.58
C LEU A 185 -13.29 -1.39 -1.30
N LEU A 186 -14.20 -1.70 -2.24
CA LEU A 186 -14.96 -0.68 -2.97
C LEU A 186 -15.87 0.11 -2.03
N LYS A 187 -16.53 -0.53 -1.07
CA LYS A 187 -17.30 0.17 -0.02
C LYS A 187 -16.43 1.14 0.80
N LEU A 188 -15.21 0.76 1.16
CA LEU A 188 -14.27 1.64 1.86
C LEU A 188 -13.86 2.84 1.00
N ILE A 189 -13.67 2.64 -0.31
CA ILE A 189 -13.41 3.73 -1.26
C ILE A 189 -14.62 4.66 -1.34
N GLU A 190 -15.82 4.13 -1.43
CA GLU A 190 -17.08 4.88 -1.53
C GLU A 190 -17.37 5.72 -0.27
N MET A 191 -16.78 5.40 0.88
CA MET A 191 -16.88 6.25 2.07
C MET A 191 -16.30 7.66 1.84
N ARG A 192 -15.31 7.80 0.94
CA ARG A 192 -14.66 9.08 0.62
C ARG A 192 -14.91 9.55 -0.80
N ILE A 193 -15.23 8.64 -1.72
CA ILE A 193 -15.41 8.94 -3.15
C ILE A 193 -16.80 8.52 -3.59
N SER A 194 -17.61 9.49 -4.01
CA SER A 194 -18.96 9.26 -4.59
C SER A 194 -18.99 9.39 -6.12
N ASP A 195 -17.86 9.71 -6.77
CA ASP A 195 -17.76 9.68 -8.22
C ASP A 195 -17.81 8.24 -8.74
N ARG A 196 -18.98 7.83 -9.23
CA ARG A 196 -19.22 6.45 -9.70
C ARG A 196 -18.26 6.01 -10.82
N ARG A 197 -17.73 6.94 -11.61
CA ARG A 197 -16.78 6.63 -12.71
C ARG A 197 -15.43 6.16 -12.13
N ILE A 198 -14.99 6.77 -11.03
CA ILE A 198 -13.80 6.34 -10.27
C ILE A 198 -13.98 4.93 -9.76
N VAL A 199 -15.06 4.68 -9.03
CA VAL A 199 -15.35 3.37 -8.42
C VAL A 199 -15.48 2.29 -9.49
N LYS A 200 -16.21 2.58 -10.58
CA LYS A 200 -16.38 1.66 -11.72
C LYS A 200 -15.04 1.32 -12.40
N LEU A 201 -14.15 2.30 -12.56
CA LEU A 201 -12.85 2.03 -13.19
C LEU A 201 -11.93 1.21 -12.26
N ILE A 202 -11.95 1.47 -10.95
CA ILE A 202 -11.22 0.65 -9.98
C ILE A 202 -11.76 -0.79 -10.00
N ARG A 203 -13.08 -0.98 -9.98
CA ARG A 203 -13.71 -2.30 -10.09
C ARG A 203 -13.24 -3.05 -11.34
N LYS A 204 -13.23 -2.38 -12.50
CA LYS A 204 -12.74 -2.98 -13.75
C LYS A 204 -11.28 -3.45 -13.67
N TRP A 205 -10.39 -2.72 -12.98
CA TRP A 205 -9.01 -3.18 -12.77
C TRP A 205 -8.92 -4.36 -11.82
N LEU A 206 -9.78 -4.46 -10.81
CA LEU A 206 -9.83 -5.61 -9.91
C LEU A 206 -10.33 -6.87 -10.64
N GLU A 207 -11.30 -6.70 -11.54
CA GLU A 207 -11.93 -7.77 -12.32
C GLU A 207 -11.21 -8.09 -13.64
N ALA A 208 -10.17 -7.33 -14.02
CA ALA A 208 -9.53 -7.46 -15.34
C ALA A 208 -8.90 -8.83 -15.62
N GLY A 209 -8.75 -9.68 -14.61
CA GLY A 209 -8.22 -11.02 -14.75
C GLY A 209 -6.71 -11.09 -14.95
N ILE A 210 -6.24 -12.30 -15.13
CA ILE A 210 -4.84 -12.65 -15.24
C ILE A 210 -4.64 -13.50 -16.48
N MET A 211 -3.62 -13.19 -17.27
CA MET A 211 -3.17 -14.00 -18.40
C MET A 211 -1.90 -14.76 -18.00
N GLU A 212 -1.95 -16.07 -18.01
CA GLU A 212 -0.85 -16.97 -17.66
C GLU A 212 -0.70 -18.03 -18.75
N ASP A 213 0.47 -18.13 -19.36
CA ASP A 213 0.78 -19.10 -20.42
C ASP A 213 -0.28 -19.18 -21.54
N GLY A 214 -0.80 -18.01 -21.95
CA GLY A 214 -1.83 -17.92 -22.97
C GLY A 214 -3.26 -18.21 -22.48
N HIS A 215 -3.46 -18.59 -21.23
CA HIS A 215 -4.76 -18.87 -20.64
C HIS A 215 -5.24 -17.72 -19.77
N PHE A 216 -6.51 -17.35 -19.96
CA PHE A 216 -7.17 -16.34 -19.15
C PHE A 216 -7.74 -16.97 -17.87
N ARG A 217 -7.53 -16.29 -16.74
CA ARG A 217 -8.12 -16.63 -15.45
C ARG A 217 -8.83 -15.42 -14.87
N ASP A 218 -10.07 -15.60 -14.45
CA ASP A 218 -10.82 -14.57 -13.75
C ASP A 218 -10.21 -14.22 -12.38
N SER A 219 -10.32 -12.96 -12.00
CA SER A 219 -9.94 -12.47 -10.68
C SER A 219 -11.20 -12.11 -9.88
N VAL A 220 -11.74 -13.10 -9.17
CA VAL A 220 -12.96 -12.93 -8.35
C VAL A 220 -12.64 -12.29 -6.99
N THR A 221 -11.43 -12.50 -6.50
CA THR A 221 -10.94 -11.95 -5.21
C THR A 221 -9.56 -11.35 -5.38
N GLY A 222 -9.17 -10.54 -4.43
CA GLY A 222 -7.82 -9.99 -4.38
C GLY A 222 -7.61 -8.71 -5.17
N VAL A 223 -6.40 -8.20 -5.01
CA VAL A 223 -5.87 -7.05 -5.74
C VAL A 223 -4.61 -7.51 -6.47
N PRO A 224 -4.51 -7.33 -7.80
CA PRO A 224 -3.34 -7.80 -8.56
C PRO A 224 -2.02 -7.29 -7.97
N GLN A 225 -1.15 -8.21 -7.55
CA GLN A 225 0.21 -7.86 -7.11
C GLN A 225 1.00 -7.33 -8.31
N GLY A 226 1.50 -6.10 -8.23
CA GLY A 226 2.25 -5.43 -9.30
C GLY A 226 1.49 -4.30 -10.01
N GLY A 227 0.21 -4.14 -9.76
CA GLY A 227 -0.54 -2.96 -10.19
C GLY A 227 -0.02 -1.67 -9.52
N VAL A 228 0.01 -0.57 -10.27
CA VAL A 228 0.51 0.73 -9.78
C VAL A 228 -0.37 1.30 -8.66
N ILE A 229 -1.67 1.05 -8.71
CA ILE A 229 -2.63 1.51 -7.70
C ILE A 229 -2.76 0.54 -6.51
N SER A 230 -2.34 -0.73 -6.66
CA SER A 230 -2.53 -1.79 -5.67
C SER A 230 -1.98 -1.46 -4.26
N PRO A 231 -0.82 -0.81 -4.11
CA PRO A 231 -0.34 -0.40 -2.79
C PRO A 231 -1.23 0.62 -2.07
N LEU A 232 -1.87 1.54 -2.82
CA LEU A 232 -2.83 2.48 -2.25
C LEU A 232 -4.11 1.75 -1.80
N LEU A 233 -4.64 0.86 -2.64
CA LEU A 233 -5.83 0.06 -2.33
C LEU A 233 -5.60 -0.82 -1.09
N SER A 234 -4.43 -1.44 -1.01
CA SER A 234 -3.96 -2.19 0.16
C SER A 234 -3.98 -1.34 1.44
N ASN A 235 -3.43 -0.13 1.40
CA ASN A 235 -3.43 0.76 2.55
C ASN A 235 -4.84 1.23 2.93
N ILE A 236 -5.74 1.48 1.97
CA ILE A 236 -7.14 1.82 2.24
C ILE A 236 -7.80 0.67 3.01
N TYR A 237 -7.58 -0.58 2.59
CA TYR A 237 -8.17 -1.74 3.24
C TYR A 237 -7.68 -1.93 4.68
N LEU A 238 -6.36 -1.87 4.91
CA LEU A 238 -5.78 -2.03 6.25
C LEU A 238 -5.90 -0.79 7.14
N ASN A 239 -6.30 0.37 6.60
CA ASN A 239 -6.58 1.54 7.44
C ASN A 239 -7.74 1.29 8.42
N VAL A 240 -8.61 0.31 8.14
CA VAL A 240 -9.65 -0.16 9.07
C VAL A 240 -9.00 -0.75 10.33
N LEU A 241 -7.98 -1.60 10.16
CA LEU A 241 -7.19 -2.13 11.28
C LEU A 241 -6.54 -0.99 12.07
N ASP A 242 -5.82 -0.10 11.38
CA ASP A 242 -5.07 1.00 12.00
C ASP A 242 -6.00 1.88 12.83
N SER A 243 -7.12 2.30 12.24
CA SER A 243 -8.10 3.19 12.88
C SER A 243 -8.81 2.53 14.06
N LEU A 244 -9.22 1.28 13.93
CA LEU A 244 -9.86 0.53 15.03
C LEU A 244 -8.87 0.30 16.17
N TRP A 245 -7.61 -0.04 15.83
CA TRP A 245 -6.58 -0.27 16.83
C TRP A 245 -6.32 0.97 17.67
N LEU A 246 -6.01 2.08 17.02
CA LEU A 246 -5.70 3.33 17.70
C LEU A 246 -6.89 3.87 18.50
N LYS A 247 -8.11 3.69 18.01
CA LYS A 247 -9.32 4.20 18.69
C LYS A 247 -9.73 3.35 19.89
N LYS A 248 -9.54 2.02 19.85
CA LYS A 248 -10.12 1.10 20.85
C LYS A 248 -9.11 0.25 21.58
N PHE A 249 -7.94 -0.03 21.02
CA PHE A 249 -7.04 -1.07 21.49
C PHE A 249 -5.59 -0.59 21.71
N ASP A 250 -5.32 0.71 21.59
CA ASP A 250 -4.00 1.30 21.79
C ASP A 250 -3.41 0.98 23.18
N HIS A 251 -4.26 0.83 24.20
CA HIS A 251 -3.89 0.43 25.55
C HIS A 251 -3.28 -0.98 25.65
N LEU A 252 -3.50 -1.85 24.65
CA LEU A 252 -2.93 -3.21 24.60
C LEU A 252 -1.50 -3.20 24.08
N GLY A 253 -1.17 -2.27 23.17
CA GLY A 253 0.17 -2.18 22.61
C GLY A 253 0.20 -1.29 21.36
N GLN A 254 1.41 -0.84 21.03
CA GLN A 254 1.64 0.05 19.90
C GLN A 254 1.78 -0.73 18.61
N ILE A 255 0.86 -0.53 17.67
CA ILE A 255 0.95 -1.10 16.32
C ILE A 255 1.93 -0.29 15.45
N ILE A 256 2.75 -0.97 14.67
CA ILE A 256 3.68 -0.40 13.69
C ILE A 256 3.56 -1.23 12.42
N ARG A 257 3.07 -0.63 11.33
CA ARG A 257 2.75 -1.31 10.08
C ARG A 257 3.52 -0.76 8.89
N TYR A 258 4.02 -1.66 8.05
CA TYR A 258 4.60 -1.35 6.75
C TYR A 258 3.93 -2.23 5.68
N ALA A 259 2.98 -1.68 4.92
CA ALA A 259 2.11 -2.43 4.01
C ALA A 259 1.29 -3.50 4.76
N ASP A 260 1.45 -4.77 4.42
CA ASP A 260 0.83 -5.94 5.04
C ASP A 260 1.65 -6.53 6.20
N ASP A 261 2.88 -6.09 6.36
CA ASP A 261 3.79 -6.50 7.44
C ASP A 261 3.62 -5.57 8.65
N PHE A 262 3.36 -6.12 9.85
CA PHE A 262 3.18 -5.29 11.04
C PHE A 262 3.48 -6.04 12.35
N VAL A 263 3.88 -5.25 13.33
CA VAL A 263 4.13 -5.73 14.69
C VAL A 263 3.32 -4.92 15.71
N ILE A 264 2.99 -5.55 16.85
CA ILE A 264 2.41 -4.87 18.00
C ILE A 264 3.36 -5.00 19.19
N MET A 265 3.82 -3.86 19.67
CA MET A 265 4.74 -3.75 20.80
C MET A 265 3.98 -3.62 22.12
N CYS A 266 3.98 -4.66 22.93
CA CYS A 266 3.23 -4.77 24.19
C CYS A 266 4.17 -4.71 25.41
N ARG A 267 3.65 -4.23 26.55
CA ARG A 267 4.42 -4.20 27.80
C ARG A 267 4.43 -5.57 28.49
N THR A 268 3.30 -6.25 28.50
CA THR A 268 3.11 -7.52 29.22
C THR A 268 2.64 -8.64 28.29
N LYS A 269 2.88 -9.89 28.68
CA LYS A 269 2.39 -11.09 27.98
C LYS A 269 0.87 -11.11 27.88
N SER A 270 0.19 -10.70 28.95
CA SER A 270 -1.29 -10.62 28.97
C SER A 270 -1.82 -9.66 27.90
N GLN A 271 -1.22 -8.47 27.75
CA GLN A 271 -1.58 -7.53 26.68
C GLN A 271 -1.34 -8.13 25.30
N ALA A 272 -0.21 -8.79 25.09
CA ALA A 272 0.12 -9.41 23.80
C ALA A 272 -0.86 -10.54 23.44
N LEU A 273 -1.24 -11.39 24.38
CA LEU A 273 -2.26 -12.43 24.16
C LEU A 273 -3.64 -11.85 23.87
N LYS A 274 -4.03 -10.77 24.57
CA LYS A 274 -5.27 -10.03 24.25
C LYS A 274 -5.21 -9.40 22.86
N SER A 275 -4.06 -8.83 22.47
CA SER A 275 -3.83 -8.26 21.14
C SER A 275 -4.06 -9.29 20.03
N ILE A 276 -3.56 -10.51 20.17
CA ILE A 276 -3.78 -11.60 19.21
C ILE A 276 -5.28 -11.93 19.07
N ARG A 277 -6.03 -11.98 20.16
CA ARG A 277 -7.48 -12.24 20.11
C ARG A 277 -8.23 -11.14 19.39
N VAL A 278 -7.91 -9.88 19.70
CA VAL A 278 -8.49 -8.71 19.05
C VAL A 278 -8.17 -8.69 17.56
N LEU A 279 -6.91 -8.94 17.20
CA LEU A 279 -6.48 -9.02 15.80
C LEU A 279 -7.27 -10.06 15.02
N LYS A 280 -7.42 -11.28 15.55
CA LYS A 280 -8.22 -12.34 14.91
C LYS A 280 -9.65 -11.85 14.63
N GLY A 281 -10.26 -11.12 15.57
CA GLY A 281 -11.59 -10.54 15.40
C GLY A 281 -11.66 -9.45 14.32
N ILE A 282 -10.64 -8.58 14.25
CA ILE A 282 -10.56 -7.54 13.21
C ILE A 282 -10.33 -8.17 11.83
N MET A 283 -9.41 -9.13 11.73
CA MET A 283 -9.11 -9.82 10.47
C MET A 283 -10.33 -10.57 9.95
N LYS A 284 -11.09 -11.26 10.79
CA LYS A 284 -12.36 -11.90 10.40
C LYS A 284 -13.35 -10.90 9.80
N LYS A 285 -13.46 -9.68 10.34
CA LYS A 285 -14.32 -8.63 9.77
C LYS A 285 -13.84 -8.15 8.39
N LEU A 286 -12.54 -8.26 8.14
CA LEU A 286 -11.92 -7.93 6.86
C LEU A 286 -11.82 -9.14 5.91
N ASP A 287 -12.42 -10.29 6.22
CA ASP A 287 -12.26 -11.55 5.49
C ASP A 287 -10.80 -11.95 5.28
N LEU A 288 -9.95 -11.61 6.24
CA LEU A 288 -8.53 -11.93 6.24
C LEU A 288 -8.21 -12.97 7.31
N THR A 289 -7.15 -13.72 7.09
CA THR A 289 -6.67 -14.74 8.03
C THR A 289 -5.21 -14.49 8.36
N LEU A 290 -4.85 -14.58 9.64
CA LEU A 290 -3.46 -14.54 10.08
C LEU A 290 -2.76 -15.86 9.73
N SER A 291 -1.50 -15.79 9.32
CA SER A 291 -0.67 -16.97 9.11
C SER A 291 -0.27 -17.55 10.47
N ALA A 292 -0.76 -18.73 10.81
CA ALA A 292 -0.40 -19.42 12.06
C ALA A 292 1.08 -19.82 12.09
N GLU A 293 1.66 -20.14 10.93
CA GLU A 293 3.06 -20.58 10.81
C GLU A 293 4.06 -19.45 10.95
N LYS A 294 3.69 -18.23 10.56
CA LYS A 294 4.60 -17.08 10.52
C LYS A 294 4.33 -16.08 11.63
N SER A 295 3.12 -16.10 12.23
CA SER A 295 2.82 -15.19 13.34
C SER A 295 3.39 -15.73 14.65
N ARG A 296 4.16 -14.89 15.36
CA ARG A 296 4.88 -15.28 16.56
C ARG A 296 4.61 -14.31 17.70
N LEU A 297 4.69 -14.83 18.92
CA LEU A 297 4.74 -14.04 20.14
C LEU A 297 6.16 -14.12 20.71
N VAL A 298 6.88 -13.01 20.68
CA VAL A 298 8.28 -12.93 21.03
C VAL A 298 8.46 -12.10 22.31
N ASN A 299 9.22 -12.61 23.26
CA ASN A 299 9.72 -11.82 24.39
C ASN A 299 11.11 -11.28 24.06
N ILE A 300 11.20 -10.01 23.68
CA ILE A 300 12.48 -9.40 23.31
C ILE A 300 13.41 -9.12 24.49
N TRP A 301 13.00 -9.43 25.71
CA TRP A 301 13.84 -9.29 26.89
C TRP A 301 14.61 -10.59 27.21
N ASP A 302 13.94 -11.72 27.15
CA ASP A 302 14.49 -13.01 27.54
C ASP A 302 14.87 -13.88 26.35
N ASP A 303 14.15 -13.74 25.21
CA ASP A 303 14.41 -14.53 24.02
C ASP A 303 15.64 -14.01 23.27
N SER A 304 16.63 -14.88 23.14
CA SER A 304 17.82 -14.62 22.34
C SER A 304 17.48 -14.43 20.86
N ASP A 305 16.33 -14.94 20.40
CA ASP A 305 16.00 -15.05 18.98
C ASP A 305 15.47 -13.76 18.35
N GLY A 306 14.87 -12.84 19.14
CA GLY A 306 14.34 -11.59 18.58
C GLY A 306 13.21 -11.80 17.57
N PHE A 307 12.99 -10.83 16.69
CA PHE A 307 12.01 -10.90 15.59
C PHE A 307 12.52 -10.20 14.33
N ASP A 308 12.01 -10.63 13.16
CA ASP A 308 12.37 -10.04 11.88
C ASP A 308 11.32 -9.05 11.42
N PHE A 309 11.75 -7.84 11.00
CA PHE A 309 10.86 -6.84 10.43
C PHE A 309 11.60 -6.01 9.38
N LEU A 310 11.02 -5.92 8.19
CA LEU A 310 11.58 -5.18 7.05
C LEU A 310 13.00 -5.62 6.65
N GLY A 311 13.28 -6.91 6.74
CA GLY A 311 14.58 -7.49 6.36
C GLY A 311 15.68 -7.25 7.38
N LEU A 312 15.33 -6.78 8.59
CA LEU A 312 16.25 -6.60 9.70
C LEU A 312 15.81 -7.48 10.87
N HIS A 313 16.78 -8.10 11.52
CA HIS A 313 16.59 -8.83 12.78
C HIS A 313 16.64 -7.86 13.95
N HIS A 314 15.63 -7.87 14.81
CA HIS A 314 15.48 -6.98 15.96
C HIS A 314 15.62 -7.76 17.26
N ARG A 315 16.63 -7.43 18.05
CA ARG A 315 16.93 -8.11 19.30
C ARG A 315 17.48 -7.14 20.35
N LYS A 316 17.24 -7.36 21.64
CA LYS A 316 17.83 -6.58 22.72
C LYS A 316 19.21 -7.10 23.10
N PHE A 317 20.14 -6.16 23.30
CA PHE A 317 21.49 -6.46 23.77
C PHE A 317 21.86 -5.59 24.97
N PRO A 318 22.55 -6.17 25.97
CA PRO A 318 23.20 -5.38 27.00
C PRO A 318 24.42 -4.68 26.40
N VAL A 319 24.51 -3.38 26.59
CA VAL A 319 25.67 -2.56 26.19
C VAL A 319 26.23 -1.89 27.44
N LEU A 320 27.50 -2.11 27.74
CA LEU A 320 28.21 -1.42 28.82
C LEU A 320 28.43 0.04 28.41
N LYS A 321 27.89 1.00 29.16
CA LYS A 321 28.04 2.41 28.91
C LYS A 321 28.34 3.15 30.23
N LYS A 322 29.53 3.76 30.37
CA LYS A 322 29.97 4.49 31.57
C LYS A 322 29.85 3.65 32.84
N GLY A 323 30.31 2.40 32.80
CA GLY A 323 30.28 1.49 33.96
C GLY A 323 28.94 0.81 34.29
N ASN A 324 27.85 1.16 33.54
CA ASN A 324 26.51 0.58 33.73
C ASN A 324 26.04 -0.14 32.47
N TYR A 325 25.41 -1.30 32.65
CA TYR A 325 24.76 -1.98 31.53
C TYR A 325 23.45 -1.29 31.17
N LYS A 326 23.31 -0.93 29.88
CA LYS A 326 22.05 -0.45 29.29
C LYS A 326 21.63 -1.40 28.18
N ILE A 327 20.34 -1.69 28.13
CA ILE A 327 19.78 -2.59 27.12
C ILE A 327 19.25 -1.77 25.95
N TYR A 328 19.69 -2.10 24.74
CA TYR A 328 19.29 -1.47 23.50
C TYR A 328 18.71 -2.50 22.55
N LEU A 329 17.66 -2.10 21.79
CA LEU A 329 17.23 -2.86 20.64
C LEU A 329 18.19 -2.57 19.48
N MET A 330 18.88 -3.59 19.01
CA MET A 330 19.71 -3.53 17.82
C MET A 330 18.96 -4.13 16.64
N SER A 331 19.27 -3.67 15.46
CA SER A 331 18.69 -4.14 14.18
C SER A 331 19.88 -4.40 13.23
N HIS A 332 20.02 -5.63 12.79
CA HIS A 332 21.08 -6.10 11.89
C HIS A 332 20.58 -6.37 10.51
#